data_931f6eff70fdf03096c8f36d5c0d0723
#
_entry.id   931f6eff70fdf03096c8f36d5c0d0723
#
_cell.length_a   1.000
_cell.length_b   1.000
_cell.length_c   1.000
_cell.angle_alpha   90.00
_cell.angle_beta   90.00
_cell.angle_gamma   90.00
#
_symmetry.space_group_name_H-M   'P 1'
#
loop_
_entity.id
_entity.type
_entity.pdbx_description
1 polymer ?
#
loop_
_entity_poly.entity_id
_entity_poly.type
_entity_poly.pdbx_seq_one_letter_code
_entity_poly.pdbx_strand_id
1 'polypeptide(L)' 'MDKGVKIYFDKEADYIEILFEIKEGIFQETENDSIMKKVDLNGNIIGFSIQNSSKLGMNPLSLYLKPAA' A
#
# COMPACT_ATOMS: atom_id res chain seq x y z
N MET A 1 10.18 -13.15 16.00
CA MET A 1 10.51 -13.15 14.58
C MET A 1 10.14 -11.80 13.99
N ASP A 2 11.12 -11.13 13.46
CA ASP A 2 10.89 -9.78 12.96
C ASP A 2 10.24 -9.81 11.59
N LYS A 3 9.10 -9.14 11.52
CA LYS A 3 8.47 -8.91 10.23
C LYS A 3 8.89 -7.53 9.75
N GLY A 4 9.82 -7.51 8.85
CA GLY A 4 10.22 -6.25 8.26
C GLY A 4 9.13 -5.72 7.34
N VAL A 5 9.10 -4.42 7.20
CA VAL A 5 8.27 -3.76 6.19
C VAL A 5 9.17 -3.50 4.99
N LYS A 6 8.72 -3.89 3.81
CA LYS A 6 9.47 -3.65 2.58
C LYS A 6 8.85 -2.46 1.86
N ILE A 7 9.71 -1.53 1.47
CA ILE A 7 9.26 -0.33 0.75
C ILE A 7 10.03 -0.27 -0.55
N TYR A 8 9.29 -0.28 -1.66
CA TYR A 8 9.85 -0.11 -2.98
C TYR A 8 9.53 1.29 -3.47
N PHE A 9 10.53 2.02 -3.86
CA PHE A 9 10.37 3.37 -4.35
C PHE A 9 10.92 3.46 -5.76
N ASP A 10 10.05 3.79 -6.71
CA ASP A 10 10.45 4.01 -8.10
C ASP A 10 10.27 5.49 -8.42
N LYS A 11 11.38 6.20 -8.48
CA LYS A 11 11.37 7.62 -8.71
C LYS A 11 10.87 7.98 -10.11
N GLU A 12 11.22 7.18 -11.10
CA GLU A 12 10.82 7.44 -12.48
C GLU A 12 9.33 7.25 -12.67
N ALA A 13 8.77 6.24 -12.04
CA ALA A 13 7.34 5.97 -12.11
C ALA A 13 6.54 6.80 -11.10
N ASP A 14 7.22 7.50 -10.19
CA ASP A 14 6.58 8.25 -9.11
C ASP A 14 5.67 7.34 -8.29
N TYR A 15 6.21 6.19 -7.90
CA TYR A 15 5.44 5.08 -7.34
C TYR A 15 6.11 4.57 -6.08
N ILE A 16 5.29 4.27 -5.08
CA ILE A 16 5.76 3.66 -3.84
C ILE A 16 4.90 2.43 -3.55
N GLU A 17 5.54 1.35 -3.19
CA GLU A 17 4.84 0.15 -2.74
C GLU A 17 5.34 -0.23 -1.36
N ILE A 18 4.41 -0.45 -0.45
CA ILE A 18 4.70 -0.80 0.94
C ILE A 18 4.13 -2.19 1.18
N LEU A 19 4.97 -3.14 1.57
CA LEU A 19 4.56 -4.51 1.82
C LEU A 19 4.85 -4.89 3.26
N PHE A 20 3.81 -5.32 3.96
CA PHE A 20 3.92 -5.86 5.32
C PHE A 20 4.20 -7.34 5.30
N GLU A 21 3.70 -8.04 4.30
CA GLU A 21 3.94 -9.46 4.09
C GLU A 21 4.12 -9.71 2.60
N ILE A 22 5.00 -10.64 2.28
CA ILE A 22 5.20 -11.03 0.89
C ILE A 22 4.41 -12.30 0.66
N LYS A 23 3.23 -12.16 0.13
CA LYS A 23 2.39 -13.28 -0.24
C LYS A 23 1.40 -12.88 -1.32
N GLU A 24 0.75 -13.87 -1.86
CA GLU A 24 -0.20 -13.68 -2.94
C GLU A 24 -1.40 -12.87 -2.48
N GLY A 25 -1.85 -11.98 -3.34
CA GLY A 25 -2.99 -11.14 -3.03
C GLY A 25 -3.40 -10.33 -4.25
N ILE A 26 -4.42 -9.53 -4.05
CA ILE A 26 -4.94 -8.65 -5.11
C ILE A 26 -4.96 -7.22 -4.63
N PHE A 27 -4.84 -6.29 -5.57
CA PHE A 27 -4.97 -4.87 -5.27
C PHE A 27 -6.43 -4.45 -5.38
N GLN A 28 -6.86 -3.66 -4.41
CA GLN A 28 -8.22 -3.13 -4.35
C GLN A 28 -8.17 -1.61 -4.24
N GLU A 29 -9.16 -0.97 -4.83
CA GLU A 29 -9.26 0.48 -4.78
C GLU A 29 -9.57 0.96 -3.37
N THR A 30 -9.12 2.18 -3.07
CA THR A 30 -9.46 2.88 -1.84
C THR A 30 -10.21 4.15 -2.20
N GLU A 31 -10.55 4.96 -1.20
CA GLU A 31 -11.19 6.24 -1.44
C GLU A 31 -10.27 7.23 -2.18
N ASN A 32 -8.98 6.99 -2.12
CA ASN A 32 -8.01 7.82 -2.82
C ASN A 32 -7.58 7.11 -4.11
N ASP A 33 -7.82 7.76 -5.25
CA ASP A 33 -7.53 7.18 -6.55
C ASP A 33 -6.06 6.83 -6.76
N SER A 34 -5.17 7.48 -6.03
CA SER A 34 -3.74 7.23 -6.15
C SER A 34 -3.26 6.08 -5.27
N ILE A 35 -4.11 5.56 -4.40
CA ILE A 35 -3.73 4.57 -3.42
C ILE A 35 -4.56 3.31 -3.60
N MET A 36 -3.89 2.17 -3.67
CA MET A 36 -4.55 0.88 -3.67
C MET A 36 -4.05 0.08 -2.48
N LYS A 37 -4.92 -0.70 -1.89
CA LYS A 37 -4.53 -1.64 -0.84
C LYS A 37 -4.35 -3.02 -1.46
N LYS A 38 -3.37 -3.76 -0.94
CA LYS A 38 -3.18 -5.15 -1.34
C LYS A 38 -3.73 -6.03 -0.24
N VAL A 39 -4.61 -6.95 -0.59
CA VAL A 39 -5.23 -7.86 0.37
C VAL A 39 -4.89 -9.30 -0.01
N ASP A 40 -4.74 -10.15 0.99
CA ASP A 40 -4.54 -11.57 0.77
C ASP A 40 -5.86 -12.28 0.52
N LEU A 41 -5.81 -13.58 0.38
CA LEU A 41 -7.00 -14.38 0.07
C LEU A 41 -8.01 -14.40 1.21
N ASN A 42 -7.60 -14.00 2.40
CA ASN A 42 -8.47 -13.93 3.58
C ASN A 42 -8.99 -12.52 3.85
N GLY A 43 -8.65 -11.57 2.99
CA GLY A 43 -9.08 -10.19 3.14
C GLY A 43 -8.22 -9.34 4.05
N ASN A 44 -7.08 -9.85 4.49
CA ASN A 44 -6.16 -9.08 5.33
C ASN A 44 -5.32 -8.14 4.48
N ILE A 45 -5.14 -6.91 4.96
CA ILE A 45 -4.31 -5.94 4.25
C ILE A 45 -2.86 -6.31 4.45
N ILE A 46 -2.15 -6.55 3.34
CA ILE A 46 -0.74 -6.93 3.35
C ILE A 46 0.17 -5.89 2.71
N GLY A 47 -0.41 -4.83 2.18
CA GLY A 47 0.39 -3.76 1.61
C GLY A 47 -0.44 -2.65 1.00
N PHE A 48 0.26 -1.66 0.49
CA PHE A 48 -0.34 -0.53 -0.22
C PHE A 48 0.52 -0.18 -1.41
N SER A 49 -0.11 0.36 -2.46
CA SER A 49 0.61 0.98 -3.55
C SER A 49 0.14 2.42 -3.69
N ILE A 50 1.08 3.31 -3.98
CA ILE A 50 0.80 4.74 -4.09
C ILE A 50 1.36 5.21 -5.42
N GLN A 51 0.48 5.66 -6.30
CA GLN A 51 0.85 6.24 -7.58
C GLN A 51 0.89 7.76 -7.47
N ASN A 52 1.73 8.39 -8.27
CA ASN A 52 1.89 9.84 -8.25
C ASN A 52 2.27 10.34 -6.86
N SER A 53 3.21 9.64 -6.23
CA SER A 53 3.55 9.90 -4.83
C SER A 53 4.05 11.33 -4.59
N SER A 54 4.67 11.96 -5.58
CA SER A 54 5.14 13.34 -5.45
C SER A 54 3.98 14.32 -5.27
N LYS A 55 2.78 13.96 -5.68
CA LYS A 55 1.62 14.84 -5.57
C LYS A 55 0.97 14.79 -4.20
N LEU A 56 1.40 13.90 -3.33
CA LEU A 56 0.89 13.83 -1.97
C LEU A 56 1.32 15.03 -1.12
N GLY A 57 2.38 15.70 -1.54
CA GLY A 57 2.86 16.89 -0.84
C GLY A 57 3.45 16.57 0.51
N MET A 58 3.40 17.56 1.39
CA MET A 58 3.95 17.44 2.74
C MET A 58 2.92 17.02 3.78
N ASN A 59 1.69 16.80 3.35
CA ASN A 59 0.61 16.47 4.26
C ASN A 59 0.71 15.00 4.71
N PRO A 60 0.41 14.70 5.97
CA PRO A 60 0.42 13.32 6.40
C PRO A 60 -0.66 12.52 5.69
N LEU A 61 -0.33 11.27 5.42
CA LEU A 61 -1.24 10.34 4.78
C LEU A 61 -1.72 9.34 5.82
N SER A 62 -3.04 9.23 5.96
CA SER A 62 -3.64 8.28 6.89
C SER A 62 -4.13 7.06 6.13
N LEU A 63 -3.65 5.89 6.55
CA LEU A 63 -4.06 4.62 5.97
C LEU A 63 -4.62 3.74 7.07
N TYR A 64 -5.77 3.13 6.79
CA TYR A 64 -6.44 2.29 7.77
C TYR A 64 -6.11 0.82 7.50
N LEU A 65 -5.60 0.15 8.52
CA LEU A 65 -5.16 -1.24 8.42
C LEU A 65 -6.22 -2.23 8.90
N LYS A 66 -7.47 -1.82 8.91
CA LYS A 66 -8.55 -2.71 9.32
C LYS A 66 -8.81 -3.74 8.24
N PRO A 67 -8.97 -5.01 8.60
CA PRO A 67 -9.42 -5.99 7.63
C PRO A 67 -10.80 -5.59 7.11
N ALA A 68 -11.03 -5.88 5.84
CA ALA A 68 -12.35 -5.67 5.26
C ALA A 68 -13.27 -6.72 5.85
N ALA A 69 -14.05 -6.32 6.80
CA ALA A 69 -15.00 -7.23 7.42
C ALA A 69 -16.31 -7.20 6.67
#